data_c9ecfb5a8c46bb3654275821492d93bc
#
_entry.id   c9ecfb5a8c46bb3654275821492d93bc
#
_cell.length_a   1.000
_cell.length_b   1.000
_cell.length_c   1.000
_cell.angle_alpha   90.00
_cell.angle_beta   90.00
_cell.angle_gamma   90.00
#
_symmetry.space_group_name_H-M   'P 1'
#
loop_
_entity.id
_entity.type
_entity.pdbx_description
1 polymer ?
#
loop_
_entity_poly.entity_id
_entity_poly.type
_entity_poly.pdbx_seq_one_letter_code
_entity_poly.pdbx_strand_id
1 'polypeptide(L)'
;MLAVQVDGASVTTVEGLSRPDHQGGEVLHPIQEAFRECHALQCGFCTPGFLTTIAAGLDARDASVPISDEEVDELVGGNLCRCTGYANIKKACRSAAEAMRAEASR
;
A
#
# COMPACT_ATOMS: atom_id res chain seq x y z
N MET A 1 0.09 4.84 -18.68
CA MET A 1 -0.98 3.93 -19.13
C MET A 1 -1.90 4.68 -20.09
N LEU A 2 -2.26 4.04 -21.18
CA LEU A 2 -3.19 4.62 -22.16
C LEU A 2 -4.64 4.34 -21.74
N ALA A 3 -5.55 5.28 -22.05
CA ALA A 3 -6.96 5.14 -21.69
C ALA A 3 -7.58 3.87 -22.27
N VAL A 4 -7.16 3.43 -23.45
CA VAL A 4 -7.68 2.21 -24.08
C VAL A 4 -7.36 0.93 -23.29
N GLN A 5 -6.30 0.97 -22.47
CA GLN A 5 -5.87 -0.19 -21.67
C GLN A 5 -6.78 -0.45 -20.48
N VAL A 6 -7.57 0.54 -20.09
CA VAL A 6 -8.47 0.42 -18.94
C VAL A 6 -9.93 0.27 -19.34
N ASP A 7 -10.20 0.12 -20.64
CA ASP A 7 -11.55 -0.10 -21.11
C ASP A 7 -12.13 -1.38 -20.49
N GLY A 8 -13.27 -1.28 -19.85
CA GLY A 8 -13.90 -2.39 -19.14
C GLY A 8 -13.27 -2.73 -17.79
N ALA A 9 -12.23 -2.03 -17.37
CA ALA A 9 -11.55 -2.27 -16.09
C ALA A 9 -12.12 -1.37 -14.99
N SER A 10 -11.86 -1.78 -13.74
CA SER A 10 -12.14 -0.95 -12.56
C SER A 10 -10.83 -0.28 -12.13
N VAL A 11 -10.84 1.05 -12.00
CA VAL A 11 -9.65 1.81 -11.64
C VAL A 11 -9.80 2.34 -10.21
N THR A 12 -8.77 2.10 -9.37
CA THR A 12 -8.71 2.63 -8.01
C THR A 12 -7.52 3.59 -7.92
N THR A 13 -7.79 4.82 -7.51
CA THR A 13 -6.75 5.81 -7.22
C THR A 13 -6.47 5.82 -5.72
N VAL A 14 -5.48 6.64 -5.29
CA VAL A 14 -5.10 6.72 -3.87
C VAL A 14 -6.28 7.17 -3.00
N GLU A 15 -7.16 8.02 -3.49
CA GLU A 15 -8.35 8.47 -2.77
C GLU A 15 -9.33 7.32 -2.51
N GLY A 16 -9.32 6.30 -3.33
CA GLY A 16 -10.21 5.15 -3.21
C GLY A 16 -9.70 4.05 -2.29
N LEU A 17 -8.51 4.19 -1.70
CA LEU A 17 -7.96 3.19 -0.80
C LEU A 17 -8.60 3.21 0.59
N SER A 18 -8.99 4.38 1.07
CA SER A 18 -9.70 4.49 2.36
C SER A 18 -11.14 4.04 2.21
N ARG A 19 -11.73 3.58 3.31
CA ARG A 19 -13.12 3.10 3.34
C ARG A 19 -13.91 3.91 4.35
N PRO A 20 -15.22 4.15 4.10
CA PRO A 20 -16.05 4.80 5.10
C PRO A 20 -16.21 3.89 6.32
N ASP A 21 -16.13 4.48 7.52
CA ASP A 21 -16.42 3.74 8.74
C ASP A 21 -17.91 3.87 9.09
N HIS A 22 -18.34 3.17 10.15
CA HIS A 22 -19.74 3.17 10.58
C HIS A 22 -20.16 4.45 11.31
N GLN A 23 -19.22 5.35 11.56
CA GLN A 23 -19.44 6.58 12.33
C GLN A 23 -19.33 7.85 11.47
N GLY A 24 -19.30 7.69 10.14
CA GLY A 24 -19.23 8.81 9.21
C GLY A 24 -17.82 9.32 8.91
N GLY A 25 -16.77 8.65 9.45
CA GLY A 25 -15.38 8.96 9.14
C GLY A 25 -14.83 8.05 8.06
N GLU A 26 -13.51 8.04 7.91
CA GLU A 26 -12.81 7.17 6.97
C GLU A 26 -11.81 6.29 7.71
N VAL A 27 -11.72 5.02 7.30
CA VAL A 27 -10.69 4.09 7.76
C VAL A 27 -9.64 3.97 6.65
N LEU A 28 -8.40 4.29 6.97
CA LEU A 28 -7.30 4.18 6.02
C LEU A 28 -6.97 2.72 5.73
N HIS A 29 -6.55 2.45 4.50
CA HIS A 29 -5.98 1.15 4.16
C HIS A 29 -4.76 0.89 5.06
N PRO A 30 -4.48 -0.38 5.46
CA PRO A 30 -3.32 -0.69 6.30
C PRO A 30 -2.00 -0.10 5.81
N ILE A 31 -1.78 -0.02 4.49
CA ILE A 31 -0.56 0.58 3.95
C ILE A 31 -0.50 2.10 4.18
N GLN A 32 -1.64 2.77 4.14
CA GLN A 32 -1.69 4.22 4.42
C GLN A 32 -1.35 4.50 5.88
N GLU A 33 -1.91 3.72 6.80
CA GLU A 33 -1.57 3.80 8.23
C GLU A 33 -0.09 3.49 8.47
N ALA A 34 0.43 2.45 7.83
CA ALA A 34 1.82 2.06 7.98
C ALA A 34 2.77 3.14 7.47
N PHE A 35 2.45 3.80 6.37
CA PHE A 35 3.26 4.91 5.85
C PHE A 35 3.33 6.05 6.86
N ARG A 36 2.19 6.35 7.49
CA ARG A 36 2.15 7.39 8.51
C ARG A 36 2.98 7.02 9.74
N GLU A 37 2.80 5.81 10.26
CA GLU A 37 3.48 5.34 11.47
C GLU A 37 4.97 5.14 11.28
N CYS A 38 5.39 4.66 10.11
CA CYS A 38 6.79 4.37 9.82
C CYS A 38 7.54 5.56 9.22
N HIS A 39 6.90 6.72 9.08
CA HIS A 39 7.48 7.91 8.45
C HIS A 39 8.03 7.61 7.05
N ALA A 40 7.24 6.90 6.23
CA ALA A 40 7.66 6.43 4.91
C ALA A 40 7.55 7.49 3.82
N LEU A 41 7.22 8.72 4.18
CA LEU A 41 7.13 9.82 3.22
C LEU A 41 7.88 11.05 3.74
N GLN A 42 8.38 11.85 2.82
CA GLN A 42 8.98 13.16 3.12
C GLN A 42 8.27 14.24 2.31
N CYS A 43 8.59 14.40 1.02
CA CYS A 43 7.89 15.38 0.19
C CYS A 43 6.48 14.94 -0.22
N GLY A 44 6.21 13.66 -0.22
CA GLY A 44 4.90 13.10 -0.57
C GLY A 44 4.64 12.93 -2.04
N PHE A 45 5.56 13.32 -2.93
CA PHE A 45 5.34 13.28 -4.38
C PHE A 45 5.21 11.84 -4.91
N CYS A 46 6.06 10.93 -4.44
CA CYS A 46 6.03 9.52 -4.86
C CYS A 46 5.00 8.69 -4.10
N THR A 47 4.42 9.23 -3.04
CA THR A 47 3.58 8.49 -2.11
C THR A 47 2.35 7.86 -2.75
N PRO A 48 1.55 8.55 -3.58
CA PRO A 48 0.40 7.91 -4.22
C PRO A 48 0.77 6.69 -5.06
N GLY A 49 1.88 6.75 -5.80
CA GLY A 49 2.35 5.61 -6.60
C GLY A 49 2.70 4.41 -5.75
N PHE A 50 3.45 4.60 -4.67
CA PHE A 50 3.77 3.52 -3.75
C PHE A 50 2.53 2.96 -3.07
N LEU A 51 1.63 3.82 -2.59
CA LEU A 51 0.42 3.38 -1.89
C LEU A 51 -0.45 2.51 -2.79
N THR A 52 -0.72 2.93 -4.01
CA THR A 52 -1.58 2.17 -4.91
C THR A 52 -0.93 0.86 -5.36
N THR A 53 0.36 0.87 -5.66
CA THR A 53 1.09 -0.34 -6.07
C THR A 53 1.15 -1.36 -4.93
N ILE A 54 1.52 -0.92 -3.73
CA ILE A 54 1.65 -1.82 -2.59
C ILE A 54 0.27 -2.32 -2.15
N ALA A 55 -0.74 -1.45 -2.12
CA ALA A 55 -2.11 -1.86 -1.78
C ALA A 55 -2.61 -2.94 -2.72
N ALA A 56 -2.43 -2.77 -4.03
CA ALA A 56 -2.84 -3.76 -5.01
C ALA A 56 -2.13 -5.10 -4.78
N GLY A 57 -0.83 -5.07 -4.52
CA GLY A 57 -0.05 -6.26 -4.26
C GLY A 57 -0.45 -6.97 -2.98
N LEU A 58 -0.67 -6.22 -1.91
CA LEU A 58 -1.09 -6.79 -0.63
C LEU A 58 -2.50 -7.37 -0.69
N ASP A 59 -3.41 -6.71 -1.40
CA ASP A 59 -4.79 -7.18 -1.52
C ASP A 59 -4.89 -8.44 -2.41
N ALA A 60 -3.95 -8.63 -3.34
CA ALA A 60 -3.96 -9.75 -4.27
C ALA A 60 -3.33 -11.03 -3.68
N ARG A 61 -2.57 -10.94 -2.59
CA ARG A 61 -1.89 -12.08 -1.98
C ARG A 61 -2.70 -12.64 -0.81
N ASP A 62 -2.38 -13.87 -0.40
CA ASP A 62 -2.98 -14.48 0.79
C ASP A 62 -2.45 -13.77 2.05
N ALA A 63 -3.32 -13.04 2.74
CA ALA A 63 -2.97 -12.26 3.91
C ALA A 63 -2.55 -13.13 5.10
N SER A 64 -2.93 -14.42 5.13
CA SER A 64 -2.56 -15.33 6.22
C SER A 64 -1.11 -15.79 6.16
N VAL A 65 -0.45 -15.61 5.01
CA VAL A 65 0.94 -16.00 4.80
C VAL A 65 1.87 -14.83 5.13
N PRO A 66 2.94 -15.04 5.93
CA PRO A 66 3.91 -13.97 6.19
C PRO A 66 4.55 -13.48 4.90
N ILE A 67 4.78 -12.16 4.80
CA ILE A 67 5.44 -11.59 3.63
C ILE A 67 6.94 -11.83 3.69
N SER A 68 7.55 -12.22 2.57
CA SER A 68 8.99 -12.38 2.46
C SER A 68 9.65 -11.07 2.06
N ASP A 69 10.96 -10.98 2.32
CA ASP A 69 11.74 -9.80 1.89
C ASP A 69 11.75 -9.66 0.37
N GLU A 70 11.74 -10.77 -0.36
CA GLU A 70 11.67 -10.75 -1.82
C GLU A 70 10.36 -10.14 -2.32
N GLU A 71 9.23 -10.49 -1.71
CA GLU A 71 7.93 -9.90 -2.04
C GLU A 71 7.91 -8.39 -1.74
N VAL A 72 8.49 -7.99 -0.60
CA VAL A 72 8.60 -6.57 -0.26
C VAL A 72 9.41 -5.82 -1.31
N ASP A 73 10.54 -6.37 -1.73
CA ASP A 73 11.40 -5.75 -2.75
C ASP A 73 10.67 -5.62 -4.09
N GLU A 74 9.88 -6.61 -4.48
CA GLU A 74 9.07 -6.56 -5.70
C GLU A 74 8.00 -5.46 -5.63
N LEU A 75 7.28 -5.36 -4.52
CA LEU A 75 6.21 -4.37 -4.35
C LEU A 75 6.76 -2.95 -4.31
N VAL A 76 7.93 -2.76 -3.72
CA VAL A 76 8.55 -1.43 -3.59
C VAL A 76 9.35 -1.04 -4.83
N GLY A 77 9.90 -2.02 -5.55
CA GLY A 77 10.86 -1.78 -6.62
C GLY A 77 10.30 -1.12 -7.89
N GLY A 78 8.97 -1.07 -8.04
CA GLY A 78 8.33 -0.51 -9.26
C GLY A 78 8.17 1.01 -9.24
N ASN A 79 8.52 1.68 -8.15
CA ASN A 79 8.38 3.13 -8.00
C ASN A 79 9.69 3.75 -7.56
N LEU A 80 9.84 5.06 -7.82
CA LEU A 80 11.04 5.80 -7.47
C LEU A 80 10.76 6.81 -6.37
N CYS A 81 11.68 6.88 -5.39
CA CYS A 81 11.65 7.88 -4.34
C CYS A 81 13.05 8.47 -4.16
N ARG A 82 13.14 9.78 -4.24
CA ARG A 82 14.42 10.50 -4.08
C ARG A 82 14.71 10.84 -2.61
N CYS A 83 13.69 10.85 -1.75
CA CYS A 83 13.79 11.40 -0.40
C CYS A 83 14.12 10.36 0.67
N THR A 84 13.43 9.21 0.66
CA THR A 84 13.42 8.29 1.80
C THR A 84 14.53 7.24 1.80
N GLY A 85 15.14 6.97 0.65
CA GLY A 85 16.09 5.87 0.52
C GLY A 85 15.45 4.48 0.61
N TYR A 86 14.14 4.41 0.55
CA TYR A 86 13.32 3.19 0.53
C TYR A 86 13.22 2.39 1.84
N ALA A 87 14.11 2.59 2.81
CA ALA A 87 14.13 1.79 4.04
C ALA A 87 12.80 1.85 4.81
N ASN A 88 12.28 3.06 5.02
CA ASN A 88 11.02 3.24 5.74
C ASN A 88 9.82 2.78 4.91
N ILE A 89 9.89 2.86 3.58
CA ILE A 89 8.84 2.36 2.69
C ILE A 89 8.76 0.83 2.79
N LYS A 90 9.89 0.14 2.77
CA LYS A 90 9.94 -1.31 2.96
C LYS A 90 9.42 -1.71 4.34
N LYS A 91 9.80 -0.96 5.38
CA LYS A 91 9.31 -1.18 6.74
C LYS A 91 7.79 -1.01 6.80
N ALA A 92 7.24 0.02 6.16
CA ALA A 92 5.81 0.24 6.10
C ALA A 92 5.08 -0.90 5.36
N CYS A 93 5.65 -1.39 4.28
CA CYS A 93 5.10 -2.53 3.55
C CYS A 93 5.00 -3.78 4.44
N ARG A 94 6.06 -4.09 5.19
CA ARG A 94 6.05 -5.22 6.13
C ARG A 94 5.02 -5.01 7.24
N SER A 95 4.95 -3.81 7.79
CA SER A 95 4.01 -3.47 8.85
C SER A 95 2.56 -3.63 8.39
N ALA A 96 2.24 -3.16 7.18
CA ALA A 96 0.91 -3.30 6.61
C ALA A 96 0.56 -4.79 6.37
N ALA A 97 1.49 -5.57 5.86
CA ALA A 97 1.28 -6.99 5.63
C ALA A 97 1.00 -7.73 6.94
N GLU A 98 1.72 -7.40 8.01
CA GLU A 98 1.48 -8.01 9.33
C GLU A 98 0.13 -7.60 9.92
N ALA A 99 -0.29 -6.34 9.73
CA ALA A 99 -1.60 -5.88 10.17
C ALA A 99 -2.72 -6.65 9.46
N MET A 100 -2.59 -6.84 8.16
CA MET A 100 -3.56 -7.60 7.36
C MET A 100 -3.57 -9.08 7.76
N ARG A 101 -2.40 -9.64 8.07
CA ARG A 101 -2.28 -11.01 8.55
C ARG A 101 -2.99 -11.19 9.88
N ALA A 102 -2.84 -10.24 10.81
CA ALA A 102 -3.50 -10.26 12.09
C ALA A 102 -5.02 -10.21 11.95
N GLU A 103 -5.54 -9.40 11.03
CA GLU A 103 -6.97 -9.34 10.72
C GLU A 103 -7.49 -10.65 10.13
N ALA A 104 -6.71 -11.27 9.23
CA ALA A 104 -7.10 -12.53 8.60
C ALA A 104 -7.15 -13.70 9.60
N SER A 105 -6.45 -13.59 10.73
CA SER A 105 -6.40 -14.60 11.79
C SER A 105 -7.56 -14.54 12.78
N ARG A 106 -8.39 -13.50 12.70
CA ARG A 106 -9.52 -13.30 13.62
C ARG A 106 -10.78 -14.04 13.19
#